data_58d43231796e1e23e677f5ef825c530e
#
_entry.id   58d43231796e1e23e677f5ef825c530e
#
_cell.length_a   1.000
_cell.length_b   1.000
_cell.length_c   1.000
_cell.angle_alpha   90.00
_cell.angle_beta   90.00
_cell.angle_gamma   90.00
#
_symmetry.space_group_name_H-M   'P 1'
#
loop_
_entity.id
_entity.type
_entity.pdbx_description
1 polymer ?
#
loop_
_entity_poly.entity_id
_entity_poly.type
_entity_poly.pdbx_seq_one_letter_code
_entity_poly.pdbx_strand_id
1 'polypeptide(L)'
;MTLDIDCRDLPKSGFAALRNLTLLGLAALSVSVSAQTTPAQTTAASAIAGASMPANMSLMQYDKPDRAEKILEAATKEGTLTLYTAFRPQDLPLIIAPFEAKYGIKVKAWRSGSNNVTQRVIREAAGRRPEVDVIMMPASEMEAVYREKLLQAVTSPLTKDLIPIASPPHKNWATVFMNVTVHSYNTQLIKKEELPKSFNDLLDPKWKGKLGIESKAEEWYSKVIGVMGEEKGLKYFRELVAKNGLSARLGASLLHNLVIAGEVPLALTVYIDLPEKDKRAGKPVDWFSLDPVVAQGFNMSIAQKAQHPNAALLFYDYMLSNETQRLLTSLHYYPASTKVTNPYPNMKIEVIDPVTTMDNFGKWTKSFDEVVIKNSSSK
;
A
#
# COMPACT_ATOMS: atom_id res chain seq x y z
N MET A 1 -12.41 38.69 15.55
CA MET A 1 -13.75 38.23 15.89
C MET A 1 -13.59 36.75 16.25
N THR A 2 -13.23 36.54 17.48
CA THR A 2 -12.91 35.25 18.12
C THR A 2 -14.21 34.61 18.58
N LEU A 3 -14.45 33.40 18.20
CA LEU A 3 -15.55 32.55 18.72
C LEU A 3 -14.93 31.45 19.58
N ASP A 4 -15.00 31.66 20.88
CA ASP A 4 -14.83 30.63 21.91
C ASP A 4 -15.99 29.64 21.84
N ILE A 5 -15.68 28.34 21.76
CA ILE A 5 -16.64 27.25 21.99
C ILE A 5 -16.21 26.50 23.23
N ASP A 6 -17.04 26.65 24.26
CA ASP A 6 -16.95 26.05 25.59
C ASP A 6 -17.25 24.54 25.53
N CYS A 7 -16.30 23.71 25.99
CA CYS A 7 -16.42 22.26 26.11
C CYS A 7 -16.99 21.88 27.49
N ARG A 8 -18.31 21.95 27.65
CA ARG A 8 -19.00 21.29 28.78
C ARG A 8 -20.41 20.90 28.30
N ASP A 9 -20.59 19.62 28.02
CA ASP A 9 -21.81 18.84 28.24
C ASP A 9 -21.81 17.57 27.38
N LEU A 10 -21.35 16.48 27.98
CA LEU A 10 -21.61 15.12 27.52
C LEU A 10 -22.27 14.34 28.66
N PRO A 11 -23.44 13.73 28.46
CA PRO A 11 -24.07 12.92 29.49
C PRO A 11 -23.44 11.51 29.57
N LYS A 12 -23.11 11.13 30.79
CA LYS A 12 -22.78 9.77 31.22
C LYS A 12 -24.07 9.00 31.46
N SER A 13 -24.24 7.87 30.77
CA SER A 13 -25.08 6.74 31.19
C SER A 13 -24.77 5.56 30.28
N GLY A 14 -24.56 4.31 30.65
CA GLY A 14 -24.76 3.63 31.89
C GLY A 14 -24.67 2.14 31.54
N PHE A 15 -23.65 1.45 32.04
CA PHE A 15 -23.53 -0.01 31.96
C PHE A 15 -24.58 -0.65 32.88
N ALA A 16 -25.39 -1.58 32.38
CA ALA A 16 -26.11 -2.55 33.18
C ALA A 16 -26.01 -3.93 32.56
N ALA A 17 -25.38 -4.79 33.31
CA ALA A 17 -25.28 -6.22 33.09
C ALA A 17 -26.64 -6.90 33.36
N LEU A 18 -26.97 -7.92 32.57
CA LEU A 18 -27.93 -8.94 33.01
C LEU A 18 -27.37 -10.34 32.80
N ARG A 19 -27.24 -11.02 33.92
CA ARG A 19 -26.83 -12.41 34.07
C ARG A 19 -28.07 -13.29 34.27
N ASN A 20 -28.00 -14.51 33.74
CA ASN A 20 -28.69 -15.76 34.17
C ASN A 20 -30.21 -15.86 34.04
N LEU A 21 -30.70 -16.86 33.36
CA LEU A 21 -31.47 -17.95 33.99
C LEU A 21 -31.51 -19.21 33.13
N THR A 22 -31.31 -20.28 33.80
CA THR A 22 -31.22 -21.71 33.64
C THR A 22 -32.53 -22.45 33.29
N LEU A 23 -32.37 -23.56 32.54
CA LEU A 23 -32.87 -24.93 32.77
C LEU A 23 -34.31 -25.34 32.45
N LEU A 24 -34.35 -26.51 31.82
CA LEU A 24 -35.28 -27.67 31.92
C LEU A 24 -36.33 -27.87 30.80
N GLY A 25 -36.24 -29.07 30.19
CA GLY A 25 -37.35 -29.70 29.51
C GLY A 25 -36.89 -30.87 28.60
N LEU A 26 -36.63 -32.04 29.19
CA LEU A 26 -36.56 -33.33 28.51
C LEU A 26 -37.96 -33.73 27.99
N ALA A 27 -38.04 -34.23 26.77
CA ALA A 27 -39.02 -35.26 26.40
C ALA A 27 -38.46 -36.08 25.22
N ALA A 28 -38.16 -37.32 25.50
CA ALA A 28 -37.83 -38.37 24.57
C ALA A 28 -39.10 -38.92 23.93
N LEU A 29 -39.06 -39.12 22.60
CA LEU A 29 -39.97 -40.02 21.90
C LEU A 29 -39.17 -40.78 20.83
N SER A 30 -38.91 -42.02 21.17
CA SER A 30 -38.39 -43.08 20.31
C SER A 30 -39.48 -43.61 19.39
N VAL A 31 -39.24 -43.60 18.07
CA VAL A 31 -39.94 -44.48 17.13
C VAL A 31 -38.92 -45.17 16.26
N SER A 32 -38.82 -46.44 16.45
CA SER A 32 -38.07 -47.38 15.60
C SER A 32 -38.94 -47.79 14.41
N VAL A 33 -38.41 -47.78 13.18
CA VAL A 33 -38.86 -48.68 12.10
C VAL A 33 -37.75 -48.88 11.07
N SER A 34 -37.26 -50.08 11.06
CA SER A 34 -36.89 -51.02 10.00
C SER A 34 -36.09 -50.55 8.78
N ALA A 35 -34.99 -51.25 8.65
CA ALA A 35 -34.12 -51.32 7.49
C ALA A 35 -34.83 -51.89 6.26
N GLN A 36 -34.49 -51.34 5.08
CA GLN A 36 -34.39 -52.11 3.85
C GLN A 36 -33.19 -51.62 3.06
N THR A 37 -32.30 -52.54 2.85
CA THR A 37 -31.12 -52.50 1.97
C THR A 37 -31.53 -52.64 0.52
N THR A 38 -30.97 -51.86 -0.38
CA THR A 38 -30.26 -52.32 -1.61
C THR A 38 -29.61 -51.15 -2.36
N PRO A 39 -28.49 -51.39 -3.09
CA PRO A 39 -27.56 -50.35 -3.47
C PRO A 39 -27.84 -49.81 -4.88
N ALA A 40 -27.67 -48.53 -5.07
CA ALA A 40 -27.42 -47.94 -6.37
C ALA A 40 -26.29 -46.96 -6.24
N GLN A 41 -25.12 -47.39 -6.64
CA GLN A 41 -24.05 -46.49 -7.03
C GLN A 41 -24.57 -45.63 -8.17
N THR A 42 -24.67 -44.35 -7.92
CA THR A 42 -24.74 -43.36 -9.00
C THR A 42 -23.89 -42.17 -8.58
N THR A 43 -22.81 -42.05 -9.27
CA THR A 43 -21.91 -40.92 -9.43
C THR A 43 -22.58 -39.57 -9.17
N ALA A 44 -22.29 -38.98 -8.01
CA ALA A 44 -22.51 -37.56 -7.75
C ALA A 44 -21.19 -36.82 -8.01
N ALA A 45 -20.72 -36.90 -9.25
CA ALA A 45 -19.80 -35.93 -9.78
C ALA A 45 -20.67 -34.92 -10.55
N SER A 46 -20.42 -33.64 -10.28
CA SER A 46 -20.95 -32.54 -11.09
C SER A 46 -22.32 -31.99 -10.72
N ALA A 47 -22.33 -31.20 -9.68
CA ALA A 47 -23.30 -30.08 -9.55
C ALA A 47 -22.70 -28.94 -8.71
N ILE A 48 -21.47 -28.54 -9.01
CA ILE A 48 -21.07 -27.13 -8.85
C ILE A 48 -21.36 -26.49 -10.21
N ALA A 49 -22.63 -26.54 -10.60
CA ALA A 49 -23.11 -25.83 -11.76
C ALA A 49 -23.33 -24.38 -11.34
N GLY A 50 -22.39 -23.51 -11.70
CA GLY A 50 -22.70 -22.26 -12.32
C GLY A 50 -23.70 -21.35 -11.61
N ALA A 51 -23.35 -20.79 -10.45
CA ALA A 51 -23.77 -19.41 -10.25
C ALA A 51 -23.14 -18.64 -11.43
N SER A 52 -23.94 -18.30 -12.44
CA SER A 52 -23.50 -17.49 -13.56
C SER A 52 -22.92 -16.22 -12.97
N MET A 53 -21.58 -16.06 -13.09
CA MET A 53 -20.96 -14.81 -12.69
C MET A 53 -21.66 -13.68 -13.43
N PRO A 54 -21.94 -12.54 -12.79
CA PRO A 54 -22.49 -11.39 -13.47
C PRO A 54 -21.69 -11.15 -14.75
N ALA A 55 -22.35 -10.82 -15.85
CA ALA A 55 -21.73 -10.62 -17.17
C ALA A 55 -20.48 -9.72 -17.11
N ASN A 56 -20.45 -8.77 -16.17
CA ASN A 56 -19.34 -7.86 -15.93
C ASN A 56 -18.10 -8.52 -15.30
N MET A 57 -18.26 -9.62 -14.55
CA MET A 57 -17.11 -10.34 -13.97
C MET A 57 -16.40 -11.22 -15.01
N SER A 58 -17.04 -11.55 -16.12
CA SER A 58 -16.42 -12.38 -17.17
C SER A 58 -15.22 -11.68 -17.82
N LEU A 59 -15.21 -10.34 -17.94
CA LEU A 59 -14.10 -9.60 -18.54
C LEU A 59 -12.86 -9.53 -17.64
N MET A 60 -12.99 -9.61 -16.32
CA MET A 60 -11.85 -9.65 -15.39
C MET A 60 -10.90 -10.83 -15.66
N GLN A 61 -11.43 -11.92 -16.18
CA GLN A 61 -10.68 -13.15 -16.46
C GLN A 61 -10.57 -13.45 -17.95
N TYR A 62 -11.09 -12.58 -18.80
CA TYR A 62 -11.11 -12.78 -20.24
C TYR A 62 -9.73 -12.51 -20.85
N ASP A 63 -9.19 -13.48 -21.60
CA ASP A 63 -7.79 -13.48 -22.11
C ASP A 63 -7.69 -13.63 -23.64
N LYS A 64 -8.82 -13.48 -24.38
CA LYS A 64 -8.83 -13.64 -25.85
C LYS A 64 -8.30 -12.38 -26.56
N PRO A 65 -7.91 -12.48 -27.85
CA PRO A 65 -7.34 -11.35 -28.60
C PRO A 65 -8.21 -10.08 -28.67
N ASP A 66 -9.52 -10.23 -28.60
CA ASP A 66 -10.50 -9.11 -28.64
C ASP A 66 -10.78 -8.50 -27.26
N ARG A 67 -10.01 -8.88 -26.22
CA ARG A 67 -10.17 -8.42 -24.85
C ARG A 67 -10.17 -6.88 -24.75
N ALA A 68 -9.21 -6.23 -25.38
CA ALA A 68 -9.03 -4.78 -25.28
C ALA A 68 -10.25 -4.03 -25.88
N GLU A 69 -10.77 -4.50 -27.01
CA GLU A 69 -11.94 -3.92 -27.68
C GLU A 69 -13.20 -4.07 -26.80
N LYS A 70 -13.44 -5.28 -26.28
CA LYS A 70 -14.59 -5.57 -25.40
C LYS A 70 -14.56 -4.76 -24.12
N ILE A 71 -13.37 -4.63 -23.50
CA ILE A 71 -13.23 -3.80 -22.30
C ILE A 71 -13.54 -2.35 -22.61
N LEU A 72 -12.98 -1.80 -23.70
CA LEU A 72 -13.22 -0.42 -24.11
C LEU A 72 -14.69 -0.15 -24.36
N GLU A 73 -15.36 -1.03 -25.11
CA GLU A 73 -16.81 -0.90 -25.38
C GLU A 73 -17.64 -0.90 -24.08
N ALA A 74 -17.37 -1.85 -23.18
CA ALA A 74 -18.10 -1.97 -21.93
C ALA A 74 -17.79 -0.80 -20.97
N ALA A 75 -16.54 -0.38 -20.89
CA ALA A 75 -16.10 0.76 -20.07
C ALA A 75 -16.68 2.09 -20.55
N THR A 76 -16.81 2.27 -21.87
CA THR A 76 -17.43 3.47 -22.46
C THR A 76 -18.90 3.57 -22.07
N LYS A 77 -19.62 2.46 -21.98
CA LYS A 77 -21.00 2.43 -21.52
C LYS A 77 -21.14 2.83 -20.04
N GLU A 78 -20.15 2.50 -19.21
CA GLU A 78 -20.10 2.91 -17.80
C GLU A 78 -19.73 4.39 -17.64
N GLY A 79 -18.84 4.92 -18.47
CA GLY A 79 -18.48 6.33 -18.62
C GLY A 79 -17.77 6.97 -17.42
N THR A 80 -17.65 6.28 -16.30
CA THR A 80 -17.01 6.79 -15.08
C THR A 80 -16.43 5.67 -14.24
N LEU A 81 -15.49 6.01 -13.34
CA LEU A 81 -15.02 5.13 -12.26
C LEU A 81 -14.69 5.93 -11.01
N THR A 82 -14.75 5.29 -9.85
CA THR A 82 -14.36 5.85 -8.56
C THR A 82 -13.02 5.25 -8.12
N LEU A 83 -12.02 6.12 -7.94
CA LEU A 83 -10.67 5.76 -7.51
C LEU A 83 -10.42 6.18 -6.06
N TYR A 84 -10.09 5.24 -5.17
CA TYR A 84 -9.55 5.55 -3.85
C TYR A 84 -8.04 5.31 -3.85
N THR A 85 -7.28 6.34 -3.42
CA THR A 85 -5.83 6.25 -3.55
C THR A 85 -5.06 6.98 -2.47
N ALA A 86 -3.87 6.44 -2.16
CA ALA A 86 -2.82 7.11 -1.40
C ALA A 86 -1.74 7.76 -2.29
N PHE A 87 -1.94 7.78 -3.61
CA PHE A 87 -1.03 8.40 -4.56
C PHE A 87 -0.78 9.88 -4.25
N ARG A 88 0.35 10.44 -4.67
CA ARG A 88 0.68 11.84 -4.38
C ARG A 88 -0.30 12.80 -5.04
N PRO A 89 -0.78 13.81 -4.30
CA PRO A 89 -1.77 14.76 -4.84
C PRO A 89 -1.29 15.49 -6.09
N GLN A 90 0.00 15.88 -6.13
CA GLN A 90 0.57 16.63 -7.23
C GLN A 90 0.81 15.80 -8.51
N ASP A 91 0.99 14.49 -8.37
CA ASP A 91 1.26 13.59 -9.51
C ASP A 91 -0.02 12.89 -10.00
N LEU A 92 -1.06 12.80 -9.17
CA LEU A 92 -2.32 12.14 -9.51
C LEU A 92 -3.01 12.73 -10.77
N PRO A 93 -3.10 14.06 -10.94
CA PRO A 93 -3.67 14.63 -12.16
C PRO A 93 -2.90 14.27 -13.43
N LEU A 94 -1.57 14.08 -13.33
CA LEU A 94 -0.71 13.71 -14.46
C LEU A 94 -1.02 12.30 -15.00
N ILE A 95 -1.65 11.47 -14.19
CA ILE A 95 -2.06 10.10 -14.57
C ILE A 95 -3.51 10.08 -15.01
N ILE A 96 -4.39 10.80 -14.31
CA ILE A 96 -5.83 10.81 -14.58
C ILE A 96 -6.15 11.55 -15.87
N ALA A 97 -5.59 12.74 -16.10
CA ALA A 97 -5.94 13.56 -17.24
C ALA A 97 -5.67 12.89 -18.61
N PRO A 98 -4.51 12.21 -18.83
CA PRO A 98 -4.29 11.45 -20.07
C PRO A 98 -5.27 10.28 -20.25
N PHE A 99 -5.65 9.58 -19.18
CA PHE A 99 -6.67 8.53 -19.23
C PHE A 99 -8.03 9.08 -19.66
N GLU A 100 -8.50 10.14 -19.01
CA GLU A 100 -9.77 10.79 -19.34
C GLU A 100 -9.76 11.31 -20.79
N ALA A 101 -8.67 11.94 -21.21
CA ALA A 101 -8.53 12.46 -22.58
C ALA A 101 -8.56 11.34 -23.63
N LYS A 102 -7.91 10.21 -23.34
CA LYS A 102 -7.80 9.07 -24.25
C LYS A 102 -9.09 8.28 -24.40
N TYR A 103 -9.81 8.07 -23.30
CA TYR A 103 -10.93 7.12 -23.25
C TYR A 103 -12.28 7.78 -23.02
N GLY A 104 -12.34 9.07 -22.69
CA GLY A 104 -13.58 9.79 -22.41
C GLY A 104 -14.28 9.39 -21.10
N ILE A 105 -13.62 8.57 -20.28
CA ILE A 105 -14.16 8.03 -19.01
C ILE A 105 -13.72 8.91 -17.86
N LYS A 106 -14.66 9.36 -17.02
CA LYS A 106 -14.39 10.24 -15.88
C LYS A 106 -13.89 9.50 -14.66
N VAL A 107 -12.82 9.99 -14.05
CA VAL A 107 -12.24 9.43 -12.82
C VAL A 107 -12.61 10.28 -11.62
N LYS A 108 -13.49 9.76 -10.75
CA LYS A 108 -13.83 10.37 -9.45
C LYS A 108 -12.81 9.93 -8.42
N ALA A 109 -11.75 10.71 -8.21
CA ALA A 109 -10.69 10.36 -7.29
C ALA A 109 -10.95 10.88 -5.88
N TRP A 110 -10.92 9.98 -4.90
CA TRP A 110 -10.80 10.32 -3.48
C TRP A 110 -9.40 9.93 -2.99
N ARG A 111 -8.63 10.95 -2.59
CA ARG A 111 -7.26 10.78 -2.12
C ARG A 111 -7.17 10.99 -0.61
N SER A 112 -6.54 10.03 0.10
CA SER A 112 -6.22 10.15 1.52
C SER A 112 -4.93 9.37 1.85
N GLY A 113 -4.50 9.35 3.10
CA GLY A 113 -3.47 8.43 3.56
C GLY A 113 -3.92 6.98 3.45
N SER A 114 -2.99 6.04 3.27
CA SER A 114 -3.27 4.63 3.00
C SER A 114 -4.16 3.98 4.08
N ASN A 115 -3.91 4.26 5.36
CA ASN A 115 -4.75 3.78 6.46
C ASN A 115 -6.21 4.26 6.35
N ASN A 116 -6.43 5.52 5.96
CA ASN A 116 -7.78 6.06 5.76
C ASN A 116 -8.48 5.40 4.57
N VAL A 117 -7.72 5.13 3.47
CA VAL A 117 -8.23 4.40 2.32
C VAL A 117 -8.68 3.01 2.74
N THR A 118 -7.81 2.26 3.43
CA THR A 118 -8.12 0.91 3.95
C THR A 118 -9.37 0.91 4.81
N GLN A 119 -9.42 1.79 5.81
CA GLN A 119 -10.56 1.89 6.72
C GLN A 119 -11.87 2.26 6.02
N ARG A 120 -11.79 3.15 5.01
CA ARG A 120 -12.97 3.54 4.23
C ARG A 120 -13.51 2.37 3.42
N VAL A 121 -12.64 1.66 2.69
CA VAL A 121 -13.01 0.47 1.90
C VAL A 121 -13.69 -0.58 2.78
N ILE A 122 -13.09 -0.90 3.94
CA ILE A 122 -13.64 -1.90 4.87
C ILE A 122 -14.99 -1.45 5.45
N ARG A 123 -15.12 -0.17 5.86
CA ARG A 123 -16.38 0.36 6.41
C ARG A 123 -17.51 0.38 5.38
N GLU A 124 -17.25 0.78 4.15
CA GLU A 124 -18.24 0.79 3.07
C GLU A 124 -18.71 -0.62 2.75
N ALA A 125 -17.78 -1.59 2.72
CA ALA A 125 -18.12 -3.00 2.51
C ALA A 125 -18.99 -3.56 3.65
N ALA A 126 -18.65 -3.28 4.91
CA ALA A 126 -19.43 -3.67 6.07
C ALA A 126 -20.83 -3.01 6.08
N GLY A 127 -20.93 -1.75 5.67
CA GLY A 127 -22.18 -1.00 5.50
C GLY A 127 -22.99 -1.41 4.26
N ARG A 128 -22.52 -2.37 3.45
CA ARG A 128 -23.13 -2.82 2.19
C ARG A 128 -23.36 -1.70 1.17
N ARG A 129 -22.51 -0.67 1.19
CA ARG A 129 -22.57 0.49 0.29
C ARG A 129 -21.16 0.78 -0.27
N PRO A 130 -20.54 -0.17 -1.00
CA PRO A 130 -19.26 0.07 -1.63
C PRO A 130 -19.41 1.10 -2.76
N GLU A 131 -18.56 2.13 -2.74
CA GLU A 131 -18.53 3.19 -3.75
C GLU A 131 -17.28 3.10 -4.65
N VAL A 132 -16.24 2.41 -4.15
CA VAL A 132 -14.94 2.33 -4.84
C VAL A 132 -14.94 1.29 -5.95
N ASP A 133 -14.36 1.65 -7.09
CA ASP A 133 -14.11 0.74 -8.20
C ASP A 133 -12.63 0.30 -8.23
N VAL A 134 -11.71 1.27 -8.10
CA VAL A 134 -10.25 1.03 -8.12
C VAL A 134 -9.62 1.51 -6.83
N ILE A 135 -8.73 0.69 -6.27
CA ILE A 135 -7.96 1.00 -5.07
C ILE A 135 -6.48 1.03 -5.45
N MET A 136 -5.77 2.13 -5.07
CA MET A 136 -4.32 2.25 -5.27
C MET A 136 -3.64 2.70 -3.98
N MET A 137 -2.78 1.85 -3.41
CA MET A 137 -2.08 2.10 -2.14
C MET A 137 -0.89 1.16 -1.95
N PRO A 138 -0.03 1.38 -0.94
CA PRO A 138 1.08 0.49 -0.66
C PRO A 138 0.66 -0.95 -0.37
N ALA A 139 1.62 -1.87 -0.54
CA ALA A 139 1.37 -3.32 -0.57
C ALA A 139 0.80 -3.87 0.74
N SER A 140 1.25 -3.39 1.89
CA SER A 140 0.79 -3.92 3.18
C SER A 140 -0.66 -3.57 3.46
N GLU A 141 -1.08 -2.34 3.16
CA GLU A 141 -2.49 -1.94 3.30
C GLU A 141 -3.38 -2.62 2.24
N MET A 142 -2.83 -2.90 1.05
CA MET A 142 -3.55 -3.69 0.04
C MET A 142 -3.76 -5.13 0.51
N GLU A 143 -2.76 -5.74 1.17
CA GLU A 143 -2.87 -7.06 1.80
C GLU A 143 -3.98 -7.09 2.87
N ALA A 144 -4.12 -6.02 3.68
CA ALA A 144 -5.19 -5.92 4.66
C ALA A 144 -6.58 -5.99 4.00
N VAL A 145 -6.79 -5.27 2.90
CA VAL A 145 -8.06 -5.30 2.14
C VAL A 145 -8.28 -6.66 1.46
N TYR A 146 -7.20 -7.29 0.99
CA TYR A 146 -7.26 -8.64 0.42
C TYR A 146 -7.72 -9.69 1.43
N ARG A 147 -7.20 -9.66 2.65
CA ARG A 147 -7.60 -10.59 3.74
C ARG A 147 -9.09 -10.48 4.08
N GLU A 148 -9.67 -9.30 3.90
CA GLU A 148 -11.11 -9.06 4.03
C GLU A 148 -11.91 -9.54 2.80
N LYS A 149 -11.25 -10.13 1.77
CA LYS A 149 -11.88 -10.62 0.53
C LYS A 149 -12.62 -9.54 -0.25
N LEU A 150 -12.10 -8.32 -0.24
CA LEU A 150 -12.73 -7.15 -0.86
C LEU A 150 -12.15 -6.82 -2.25
N LEU A 151 -11.27 -7.66 -2.79
CA LEU A 151 -10.59 -7.45 -4.07
C LEU A 151 -10.97 -8.53 -5.08
N GLN A 152 -11.04 -8.16 -6.36
CA GLN A 152 -11.24 -9.09 -7.48
C GLN A 152 -9.90 -9.58 -8.02
N ALA A 153 -9.85 -10.84 -8.46
CA ALA A 153 -8.73 -11.34 -9.25
C ALA A 153 -8.85 -10.87 -10.71
N VAL A 154 -7.77 -10.33 -11.25
CA VAL A 154 -7.71 -9.79 -12.62
C VAL A 154 -6.68 -10.56 -13.45
N THR A 155 -7.08 -11.08 -14.59
CA THR A 155 -6.17 -11.60 -15.61
C THR A 155 -5.94 -10.53 -16.66
N SER A 156 -4.74 -9.92 -16.63
CA SER A 156 -4.30 -8.97 -17.65
C SER A 156 -3.06 -9.50 -18.36
N PRO A 157 -3.00 -9.45 -19.69
CA PRO A 157 -1.81 -9.84 -20.44
C PRO A 157 -0.59 -8.95 -20.14
N LEU A 158 -0.83 -7.75 -19.58
CA LEU A 158 0.23 -6.79 -19.24
C LEU A 158 1.00 -7.18 -17.98
N THR A 159 0.45 -8.05 -17.13
CA THR A 159 1.14 -8.50 -15.91
C THR A 159 2.40 -9.33 -16.20
N LYS A 160 2.48 -9.97 -17.39
CA LYS A 160 3.68 -10.70 -17.83
C LYS A 160 4.91 -9.81 -18.04
N ASP A 161 4.67 -8.52 -18.24
CA ASP A 161 5.72 -7.53 -18.48
C ASP A 161 6.20 -6.87 -17.16
N LEU A 162 5.66 -7.28 -16.03
CA LEU A 162 6.07 -6.80 -14.71
C LEU A 162 7.24 -7.64 -14.15
N ILE A 163 7.98 -7.04 -13.22
CA ILE A 163 8.94 -7.81 -12.40
C ILE A 163 8.17 -8.87 -11.60
N PRO A 164 8.76 -10.05 -11.31
CA PRO A 164 8.03 -11.20 -10.73
C PRO A 164 7.24 -10.87 -9.47
N ILE A 165 7.81 -10.07 -8.58
CA ILE A 165 7.16 -9.69 -7.30
C ILE A 165 5.97 -8.74 -7.49
N ALA A 166 5.85 -8.09 -8.65
CA ALA A 166 4.79 -7.13 -8.93
C ALA A 166 3.45 -7.77 -9.35
N SER A 167 3.43 -9.08 -9.59
CA SER A 167 2.23 -9.83 -10.00
C SER A 167 2.09 -11.09 -9.15
N PRO A 168 1.46 -11.03 -7.98
CA PRO A 168 1.31 -12.17 -7.10
C PRO A 168 0.39 -13.25 -7.71
N PRO A 169 0.57 -14.54 -7.36
CA PRO A 169 -0.18 -15.66 -7.94
C PRO A 169 -1.70 -15.56 -7.80
N HIS A 170 -2.20 -14.94 -6.72
CA HIS A 170 -3.65 -14.75 -6.49
C HIS A 170 -4.29 -13.72 -7.43
N LYS A 171 -3.50 -12.87 -8.14
CA LYS A 171 -3.96 -11.87 -9.12
C LYS A 171 -4.94 -10.81 -8.60
N ASN A 172 -5.09 -10.66 -7.30
CA ASN A 172 -6.01 -9.68 -6.72
C ASN A 172 -5.47 -8.26 -6.72
N TRP A 173 -4.18 -8.09 -7.00
CA TRP A 173 -3.56 -6.79 -7.31
C TRP A 173 -2.38 -6.95 -8.27
N ALA A 174 -1.95 -5.83 -8.84
CA ALA A 174 -0.64 -5.70 -9.48
C ALA A 174 0.09 -4.49 -8.90
N THR A 175 1.41 -4.57 -8.82
CA THR A 175 2.24 -3.43 -8.46
C THR A 175 2.41 -2.52 -9.68
N VAL A 176 2.11 -1.25 -9.50
CA VAL A 176 2.21 -0.22 -10.55
C VAL A 176 3.62 0.37 -10.61
N PHE A 177 4.24 0.55 -9.45
CA PHE A 177 5.64 0.99 -9.29
C PHE A 177 6.14 0.60 -7.89
N MET A 178 7.45 0.74 -7.67
CA MET A 178 8.05 0.50 -6.35
C MET A 178 8.34 1.83 -5.65
N ASN A 179 7.89 1.97 -4.43
CA ASN A 179 8.39 2.98 -3.50
C ASN A 179 9.74 2.53 -2.96
N VAL A 180 10.82 3.09 -3.48
CA VAL A 180 12.18 2.77 -3.04
C VAL A 180 12.61 3.80 -2.00
N THR A 181 12.94 3.34 -0.80
CA THR A 181 13.42 4.20 0.27
C THR A 181 14.91 4.48 0.10
N VAL A 182 15.26 5.75 0.07
CA VAL A 182 16.64 6.26 0.02
C VAL A 182 16.89 7.25 1.15
N HIS A 183 18.15 7.64 1.32
CA HIS A 183 18.58 8.66 2.26
C HIS A 183 18.76 9.98 1.51
N SER A 184 18.13 11.05 1.99
CA SER A 184 18.19 12.38 1.38
C SER A 184 18.97 13.32 2.27
N TYR A 185 19.82 14.17 1.71
CA TYR A 185 20.62 15.10 2.47
C TYR A 185 20.66 16.49 1.81
N ASN A 186 20.85 17.53 2.64
CA ASN A 186 21.04 18.89 2.17
C ASN A 186 22.48 19.10 1.71
N THR A 187 22.67 19.43 0.43
CA THR A 187 24.00 19.58 -0.20
C THR A 187 24.77 20.82 0.23
N GLN A 188 24.11 21.79 0.88
CA GLN A 188 24.78 22.95 1.47
C GLN A 188 25.33 22.66 2.88
N LEU A 189 24.77 21.65 3.57
CA LEU A 189 25.13 21.29 4.94
C LEU A 189 26.06 20.08 5.03
N ILE A 190 25.99 19.17 4.06
CA ILE A 190 26.76 17.91 4.05
C ILE A 190 27.37 17.74 2.67
N LYS A 191 28.70 17.56 2.64
CA LYS A 191 29.42 17.26 1.42
C LYS A 191 29.29 15.78 1.05
N LYS A 192 29.33 15.47 -0.24
CA LYS A 192 29.19 14.09 -0.73
C LYS A 192 30.24 13.12 -0.14
N GLU A 193 31.44 13.61 0.10
CA GLU A 193 32.55 12.84 0.64
C GLU A 193 32.37 12.48 2.12
N GLU A 194 31.50 13.21 2.83
CA GLU A 194 31.20 13.02 4.25
C GLU A 194 30.09 12.01 4.50
N LEU A 195 29.38 11.58 3.42
CA LEU A 195 28.23 10.67 3.52
C LEU A 195 28.61 9.32 4.12
N PRO A 196 27.73 8.72 4.93
CA PRO A 196 27.93 7.38 5.44
C PRO A 196 27.95 6.37 4.29
N LYS A 197 28.80 5.36 4.38
CA LYS A 197 28.91 4.25 3.41
C LYS A 197 28.24 2.97 3.89
N SER A 198 27.86 2.95 5.17
CA SER A 198 27.17 1.86 5.83
C SER A 198 26.25 2.39 6.94
N PHE A 199 25.31 1.56 7.39
CA PHE A 199 24.50 1.91 8.57
C PHE A 199 25.38 2.15 9.81
N ASN A 200 26.51 1.43 9.97
CA ASN A 200 27.42 1.62 11.11
C ASN A 200 28.04 3.02 11.13
N ASP A 201 28.28 3.63 9.97
CA ASP A 201 28.84 4.99 9.90
C ASP A 201 27.87 6.05 10.44
N LEU A 202 26.55 5.73 10.49
CA LEU A 202 25.56 6.60 11.13
C LEU A 202 25.69 6.64 12.67
N LEU A 203 26.45 5.74 13.27
CA LEU A 203 26.76 5.74 14.72
C LEU A 203 27.86 6.75 15.10
N ASP A 204 28.54 7.34 14.10
CA ASP A 204 29.55 8.38 14.32
C ASP A 204 28.90 9.59 15.00
N PRO A 205 29.49 10.15 16.09
CA PRO A 205 28.98 11.33 16.77
C PRO A 205 28.81 12.58 15.90
N LYS A 206 29.46 12.67 14.75
CA LYS A 206 29.27 13.77 13.78
C LYS A 206 27.83 13.90 13.29
N TRP A 207 27.02 12.83 13.39
CA TRP A 207 25.62 12.78 13.00
C TRP A 207 24.65 13.21 14.11
N LYS A 208 25.14 13.51 15.31
CA LYS A 208 24.29 13.89 16.45
C LYS A 208 23.42 15.11 16.11
N GLY A 209 22.11 14.92 16.26
CA GLY A 209 21.09 15.94 15.98
C GLY A 209 20.86 16.25 14.50
N LYS A 210 21.48 15.50 13.57
CA LYS A 210 21.37 15.74 12.12
C LYS A 210 20.44 14.76 11.39
N LEU A 211 19.98 13.72 12.05
CA LEU A 211 19.24 12.62 11.44
C LEU A 211 17.74 12.78 11.60
N GLY A 212 17.01 12.62 10.50
CA GLY A 212 15.55 12.59 10.49
C GLY A 212 15.00 11.24 9.98
N ILE A 213 13.81 10.88 10.44
CA ILE A 213 13.11 9.66 10.03
C ILE A 213 11.62 9.95 9.88
N GLU A 214 10.96 9.27 8.94
CA GLU A 214 9.50 9.30 8.85
C GLU A 214 8.88 8.54 10.03
N SER A 215 7.87 9.13 10.68
CA SER A 215 7.30 8.59 11.92
C SER A 215 6.40 7.36 11.74
N LYS A 216 6.20 6.92 10.50
CA LYS A 216 5.50 5.69 10.11
C LYS A 216 6.40 4.77 9.26
N ALA A 217 7.70 4.78 9.56
CA ALA A 217 8.69 3.98 8.83
C ALA A 217 8.90 2.58 9.47
N GLU A 218 7.92 2.05 10.22
CA GLU A 218 8.00 0.75 10.90
C GLU A 218 8.29 -0.42 9.94
N GLU A 219 7.79 -0.37 8.72
CA GLU A 219 8.04 -1.41 7.72
C GLU A 219 9.50 -1.37 7.20
N TRP A 220 10.01 -0.18 6.90
CA TRP A 220 11.41 0.02 6.56
C TRP A 220 12.33 -0.43 7.71
N TYR A 221 12.01 0.00 8.92
CA TYR A 221 12.73 -0.37 10.15
C TYR A 221 12.76 -1.89 10.34
N SER A 222 11.62 -2.56 10.20
CA SER A 222 11.53 -4.01 10.35
C SER A 222 12.34 -4.75 9.29
N LYS A 223 12.30 -4.27 8.03
CA LYS A 223 13.05 -4.88 6.92
C LYS A 223 14.55 -4.72 7.11
N VAL A 224 15.03 -3.54 7.49
CA VAL A 224 16.45 -3.30 7.80
C VAL A 224 16.91 -4.20 8.95
N ILE A 225 16.14 -4.29 10.04
CA ILE A 225 16.44 -5.17 11.17
C ILE A 225 16.47 -6.63 10.74
N GLY A 226 15.51 -7.06 9.92
CA GLY A 226 15.47 -8.43 9.42
C GLY A 226 16.71 -8.83 8.64
N VAL A 227 17.23 -7.93 7.79
CA VAL A 227 18.47 -8.15 7.02
C VAL A 227 19.70 -8.15 7.93
N MET A 228 19.76 -7.29 8.95
CA MET A 228 20.84 -7.26 9.94
C MET A 228 20.83 -8.47 10.89
N GLY A 229 19.70 -9.16 10.99
CA GLY A 229 19.35 -10.10 12.05
C GLY A 229 18.71 -9.38 13.24
N GLU A 230 17.59 -9.89 13.74
CA GLU A 230 16.70 -9.18 14.67
C GLU A 230 17.41 -8.61 15.90
N GLU A 231 18.22 -9.43 16.59
CA GLU A 231 18.92 -8.99 17.79
C GLU A 231 19.92 -7.86 17.49
N LYS A 232 20.74 -8.04 16.45
CA LYS A 232 21.75 -7.05 16.03
C LYS A 232 21.10 -5.76 15.55
N GLY A 233 20.04 -5.86 14.75
CA GLY A 233 19.32 -4.71 14.23
C GLY A 233 18.63 -3.90 15.33
N LEU A 234 17.97 -4.56 16.29
CA LEU A 234 17.37 -3.88 17.44
C LEU A 234 18.42 -3.18 18.30
N LYS A 235 19.57 -3.84 18.55
CA LYS A 235 20.71 -3.22 19.26
C LYS A 235 21.21 -1.99 18.52
N TYR A 236 21.39 -2.10 17.19
CA TYR A 236 21.85 -1.02 16.34
C TYR A 236 20.94 0.23 16.43
N PHE A 237 19.63 0.06 16.28
CA PHE A 237 18.72 1.21 16.31
C PHE A 237 18.64 1.85 17.71
N ARG A 238 18.68 1.05 18.79
CA ARG A 238 18.77 1.61 20.15
C ARG A 238 20.04 2.44 20.32
N GLU A 239 21.17 1.95 19.83
CA GLU A 239 22.46 2.64 19.88
C GLU A 239 22.43 3.92 19.04
N LEU A 240 21.91 3.88 17.82
CA LEU A 240 21.77 5.03 16.93
C LEU A 240 20.95 6.16 17.58
N VAL A 241 19.81 5.81 18.14
CA VAL A 241 18.93 6.78 18.82
C VAL A 241 19.59 7.34 20.07
N ALA A 242 20.23 6.50 20.89
CA ALA A 242 20.90 6.93 22.11
C ALA A 242 22.10 7.86 21.84
N LYS A 243 22.89 7.58 20.81
CA LYS A 243 24.09 8.36 20.47
C LYS A 243 23.76 9.65 19.73
N ASN A 244 22.96 9.56 18.68
CA ASN A 244 22.81 10.63 17.71
C ASN A 244 21.42 11.26 17.70
N GLY A 245 20.42 10.57 18.26
CA GLY A 245 19.04 11.00 18.21
C GLY A 245 18.45 10.84 16.80
N LEU A 246 17.12 10.78 16.71
CA LEU A 246 16.39 10.85 15.45
C LEU A 246 15.27 11.88 15.60
N SER A 247 15.08 12.71 14.56
CA SER A 247 13.96 13.65 14.47
C SER A 247 12.83 13.00 13.68
N ALA A 248 11.79 12.52 14.36
CA ALA A 248 10.64 11.90 13.71
C ALA A 248 9.69 12.95 13.12
N ARG A 249 9.29 12.78 11.85
CA ARG A 249 8.37 13.68 11.12
C ARG A 249 7.29 12.88 10.42
N LEU A 250 6.04 13.35 10.49
CA LEU A 250 4.91 12.67 9.88
C LEU A 250 4.83 12.96 8.38
N GLY A 251 5.14 11.96 7.58
CA GLY A 251 5.07 12.01 6.12
C GLY A 251 6.43 12.25 5.45
N ALA A 252 6.79 11.36 4.51
CA ALA A 252 8.04 11.44 3.76
C ALA A 252 8.21 12.76 3.00
N SER A 253 7.12 13.34 2.48
CA SER A 253 7.15 14.64 1.80
C SER A 253 7.50 15.80 2.74
N LEU A 254 6.96 15.81 3.97
CA LEU A 254 7.32 16.79 4.97
C LEU A 254 8.79 16.66 5.36
N LEU A 255 9.22 15.44 5.70
CA LEU A 255 10.61 15.14 6.03
C LEU A 255 11.57 15.61 4.93
N HIS A 256 11.24 15.34 3.66
CA HIS A 256 12.04 15.80 2.51
C HIS A 256 12.09 17.32 2.40
N ASN A 257 10.97 18.02 2.60
CA ASN A 257 10.94 19.47 2.57
C ASN A 257 11.82 20.09 3.70
N LEU A 258 11.86 19.46 4.87
CA LEU A 258 12.74 19.88 5.96
C LEU A 258 14.22 19.64 5.63
N VAL A 259 14.54 18.64 4.82
CA VAL A 259 15.90 18.46 4.27
C VAL A 259 16.26 19.61 3.34
N ILE A 260 15.38 19.98 2.41
CA ILE A 260 15.61 21.11 1.49
C ILE A 260 15.80 22.42 2.27
N ALA A 261 14.98 22.64 3.30
CA ALA A 261 15.07 23.82 4.17
C ALA A 261 16.31 23.85 5.08
N GLY A 262 17.02 22.72 5.20
CA GLY A 262 18.20 22.59 6.07
C GLY A 262 17.88 22.35 7.56
N GLU A 263 16.59 22.18 7.92
CA GLU A 263 16.17 21.90 9.30
C GLU A 263 16.52 20.46 9.72
N VAL A 264 16.51 19.55 8.77
CA VAL A 264 16.97 18.17 8.92
C VAL A 264 18.10 17.93 7.92
N PRO A 265 19.35 17.95 8.35
CA PRO A 265 20.48 17.80 7.42
C PRO A 265 20.47 16.51 6.60
N LEU A 266 20.05 15.37 7.19
CA LEU A 266 19.98 14.06 6.56
C LEU A 266 18.73 13.31 7.00
N ALA A 267 17.88 12.93 6.04
CA ALA A 267 16.72 12.07 6.25
C ALA A 267 17.05 10.62 5.89
N LEU A 268 16.65 9.68 6.75
CA LEU A 268 16.89 8.24 6.56
C LEU A 268 15.81 7.57 5.70
N THR A 269 14.62 8.15 5.62
CA THR A 269 13.47 7.49 4.98
C THR A 269 12.67 8.45 4.12
N VAL A 270 13.09 8.61 2.87
CA VAL A 270 12.33 9.30 1.82
C VAL A 270 12.23 8.40 0.59
N TYR A 271 11.21 8.57 -0.23
CA TYR A 271 11.10 7.84 -1.47
C TYR A 271 11.91 8.54 -2.57
N ILE A 272 12.62 7.75 -3.37
CA ILE A 272 13.64 8.19 -4.35
C ILE A 272 13.15 9.27 -5.32
N ASP A 273 11.89 9.22 -5.69
CA ASP A 273 11.29 10.19 -6.62
C ASP A 273 11.23 11.63 -6.08
N LEU A 274 11.19 11.80 -4.74
CA LEU A 274 11.19 13.12 -4.11
C LEU A 274 12.54 13.83 -4.29
N PRO A 275 13.66 13.29 -3.78
CA PRO A 275 14.95 13.96 -3.92
C PRO A 275 15.45 13.98 -5.36
N GLU A 276 15.14 12.98 -6.19
CA GLU A 276 15.54 12.99 -7.58
C GLU A 276 14.87 14.12 -8.38
N LYS A 277 13.55 14.33 -8.18
CA LYS A 277 12.81 15.43 -8.78
C LYS A 277 13.37 16.80 -8.36
N ASP A 278 13.58 16.99 -7.06
CA ASP A 278 13.99 18.28 -6.53
C ASP A 278 15.46 18.60 -6.79
N LYS A 279 16.34 17.59 -6.83
CA LYS A 279 17.72 17.70 -7.33
C LYS A 279 17.75 18.18 -8.78
N ARG A 280 16.93 17.60 -9.67
CA ARG A 280 16.82 18.04 -11.07
C ARG A 280 16.25 19.44 -11.22
N ALA A 281 15.44 19.88 -10.28
CA ALA A 281 14.93 21.24 -10.19
C ALA A 281 15.95 22.23 -9.59
N GLY A 282 17.18 21.81 -9.28
CA GLY A 282 18.27 22.67 -8.77
C GLY A 282 18.13 23.02 -7.29
N LYS A 283 17.28 22.33 -6.53
CA LYS A 283 17.18 22.52 -5.07
C LYS A 283 18.42 21.97 -4.37
N PRO A 284 18.77 22.46 -3.17
CA PRO A 284 19.96 22.06 -2.43
C PRO A 284 19.80 20.69 -1.76
N VAL A 285 19.51 19.67 -2.54
CA VAL A 285 19.26 18.31 -2.09
C VAL A 285 19.84 17.28 -3.04
N ASP A 286 20.36 16.19 -2.49
CA ASP A 286 20.74 14.99 -3.22
C ASP A 286 20.40 13.76 -2.37
N TRP A 287 20.60 12.58 -2.90
CA TRP A 287 20.32 11.33 -2.23
C TRP A 287 21.43 10.31 -2.41
N PHE A 288 21.46 9.32 -1.54
CA PHE A 288 22.30 8.13 -1.58
C PHE A 288 21.56 6.94 -0.99
N SER A 289 22.06 5.75 -1.17
CA SER A 289 21.52 4.54 -0.57
C SER A 289 22.55 3.82 0.28
N LEU A 290 22.09 3.16 1.33
CA LEU A 290 22.83 2.19 2.12
C LEU A 290 22.18 0.81 1.96
N ASP A 291 22.98 -0.24 1.95
CA ASP A 291 22.47 -1.61 1.90
C ASP A 291 21.96 -2.06 3.30
N PRO A 292 20.73 -2.60 3.38
CA PRO A 292 19.79 -2.90 2.31
C PRO A 292 19.02 -1.69 1.79
N VAL A 293 18.82 -1.61 0.48
CA VAL A 293 17.91 -0.63 -0.13
C VAL A 293 16.49 -1.18 -0.09
N VAL A 294 15.68 -0.66 0.79
CA VAL A 294 14.33 -1.18 1.03
C VAL A 294 13.33 -0.61 0.03
N ALA A 295 12.51 -1.47 -0.55
CA ALA A 295 11.45 -1.10 -1.47
C ALA A 295 10.10 -1.72 -1.08
N GLN A 296 9.02 -1.01 -1.39
CA GLN A 296 7.64 -1.45 -1.17
C GLN A 296 6.83 -1.28 -2.46
N GLY A 297 6.03 -2.28 -2.83
CA GLY A 297 5.10 -2.15 -3.95
C GLY A 297 4.03 -1.08 -3.70
N PHE A 298 3.75 -0.25 -4.70
CA PHE A 298 2.53 0.54 -4.75
C PHE A 298 1.54 -0.16 -5.66
N ASN A 299 0.52 -0.76 -5.06
CA ASN A 299 -0.35 -1.71 -5.70
C ASN A 299 -1.66 -1.09 -6.17
N MET A 300 -2.22 -1.68 -7.21
CA MET A 300 -3.54 -1.36 -7.72
C MET A 300 -4.41 -2.63 -7.75
N SER A 301 -5.66 -2.47 -7.39
CA SER A 301 -6.67 -3.53 -7.39
C SER A 301 -8.02 -3.02 -7.81
N ILE A 302 -8.92 -3.92 -8.21
CA ILE A 302 -10.33 -3.65 -8.45
C ILE A 302 -11.14 -4.17 -7.27
N ALA A 303 -12.04 -3.34 -6.75
CA ALA A 303 -12.89 -3.71 -5.64
C ALA A 303 -13.83 -4.87 -5.99
N GLN A 304 -14.09 -5.77 -5.03
CA GLN A 304 -14.94 -6.96 -5.23
C GLN A 304 -16.35 -6.62 -5.73
N LYS A 305 -16.88 -5.47 -5.32
CA LYS A 305 -18.21 -4.98 -5.71
C LYS A 305 -18.13 -3.64 -6.43
N ALA A 306 -17.17 -3.49 -7.35
CA ALA A 306 -17.04 -2.31 -8.17
C ALA A 306 -18.37 -2.01 -8.91
N GLN A 307 -18.80 -0.75 -8.88
CA GLN A 307 -20.02 -0.28 -9.58
C GLN A 307 -19.77 -0.14 -11.09
N HIS A 308 -18.51 0.17 -11.47
CA HIS A 308 -18.07 0.37 -12.84
C HIS A 308 -16.87 -0.57 -13.13
N PRO A 309 -17.12 -1.91 -13.15
CA PRO A 309 -16.04 -2.90 -13.20
C PRO A 309 -15.25 -2.86 -14.51
N ASN A 310 -15.88 -2.49 -15.64
CA ASN A 310 -15.20 -2.46 -16.93
C ASN A 310 -14.36 -1.19 -17.10
N ALA A 311 -14.82 -0.05 -16.61
CA ALA A 311 -14.02 1.18 -16.53
C ALA A 311 -12.83 1.00 -15.58
N ALA A 312 -13.05 0.30 -14.46
CA ALA A 312 -11.99 -0.08 -13.53
C ALA A 312 -10.95 -0.99 -14.19
N LEU A 313 -11.38 -1.98 -14.98
CA LEU A 313 -10.49 -2.89 -15.70
C LEU A 313 -9.70 -2.17 -16.81
N LEU A 314 -10.33 -1.25 -17.53
CA LEU A 314 -9.65 -0.41 -18.51
C LEU A 314 -8.58 0.48 -17.84
N PHE A 315 -8.89 1.07 -16.69
CA PHE A 315 -7.93 1.86 -15.92
C PHE A 315 -6.79 0.98 -15.37
N TYR A 316 -7.10 -0.24 -14.96
CA TYR A 316 -6.10 -1.23 -14.54
C TYR A 316 -5.10 -1.52 -15.67
N ASP A 317 -5.58 -1.83 -16.88
CA ASP A 317 -4.72 -2.09 -18.02
C ASP A 317 -3.95 -0.83 -18.46
N TYR A 318 -4.59 0.35 -18.41
CA TYR A 318 -3.93 1.63 -18.67
C TYR A 318 -2.73 1.86 -17.74
N MET A 319 -2.89 1.64 -16.43
CA MET A 319 -1.82 1.83 -15.46
C MET A 319 -0.63 0.86 -15.66
N LEU A 320 -0.89 -0.34 -16.18
CA LEU A 320 0.15 -1.32 -16.49
C LEU A 320 0.72 -1.17 -17.91
N SER A 321 0.13 -0.31 -18.75
CA SER A 321 0.59 -0.09 -20.13
C SER A 321 1.99 0.50 -20.17
N ASN A 322 2.73 0.20 -21.25
CA ASN A 322 4.06 0.78 -21.46
C ASN A 322 4.06 2.31 -21.51
N GLU A 323 2.94 2.92 -21.97
CA GLU A 323 2.75 4.37 -22.00
C GLU A 323 2.76 4.93 -20.57
N THR A 324 1.92 4.41 -19.69
CA THR A 324 1.82 4.86 -18.30
C THR A 324 3.07 4.51 -17.50
N GLN A 325 3.68 3.35 -17.75
CA GLN A 325 4.93 2.97 -17.10
C GLN A 325 6.09 3.91 -17.48
N ARG A 326 6.17 4.40 -18.73
CA ARG A 326 7.13 5.45 -19.11
C ARG A 326 6.80 6.79 -18.43
N LEU A 327 5.53 7.16 -18.35
CA LEU A 327 5.11 8.37 -17.64
C LEU A 327 5.53 8.30 -16.16
N LEU A 328 5.25 7.21 -15.47
CA LEU A 328 5.66 7.02 -14.06
C LEU A 328 7.18 7.09 -13.91
N THR A 329 7.93 6.48 -14.83
CA THR A 329 9.40 6.55 -14.84
C THR A 329 9.90 7.99 -15.06
N SER A 330 9.24 8.78 -15.92
CA SER A 330 9.57 10.20 -16.12
C SER A 330 9.27 11.06 -14.90
N LEU A 331 8.37 10.62 -14.02
CA LEU A 331 8.10 11.20 -12.71
C LEU A 331 9.04 10.67 -11.61
N HIS A 332 10.07 9.92 -12.01
CA HIS A 332 11.12 9.35 -11.16
C HIS A 332 10.70 8.19 -10.25
N TYR A 333 9.51 7.60 -10.46
CA TYR A 333 9.13 6.36 -9.79
C TYR A 333 9.98 5.19 -10.30
N TYR A 334 10.31 4.25 -9.41
CA TYR A 334 10.99 3.01 -9.79
C TYR A 334 9.98 2.09 -10.51
N PRO A 335 10.22 1.73 -11.79
CA PRO A 335 9.23 1.03 -12.59
C PRO A 335 8.99 -0.40 -12.10
N ALA A 336 7.74 -0.86 -12.16
CA ALA A 336 7.39 -2.27 -11.99
C ALA A 336 7.49 -3.05 -13.33
N SER A 337 7.48 -2.36 -14.47
CA SER A 337 7.55 -2.98 -15.80
C SER A 337 8.99 -3.23 -16.25
N THR A 338 9.22 -4.41 -16.82
CA THR A 338 10.48 -4.78 -17.48
C THR A 338 10.61 -4.21 -18.89
N LYS A 339 9.56 -3.57 -19.42
CA LYS A 339 9.49 -2.99 -20.78
C LYS A 339 9.89 -1.52 -20.84
N VAL A 340 10.19 -0.93 -19.71
CA VAL A 340 10.69 0.45 -19.63
C VAL A 340 12.09 0.46 -19.03
N THR A 341 12.92 1.41 -19.46
CA THR A 341 14.27 1.54 -18.92
C THR A 341 14.21 1.95 -17.46
N ASN A 342 14.78 1.13 -16.59
CA ASN A 342 14.93 1.47 -15.18
C ASN A 342 16.03 2.55 -15.05
N PRO A 343 15.72 3.75 -14.50
CA PRO A 343 16.72 4.81 -14.32
C PRO A 343 17.74 4.48 -13.22
N TYR A 344 17.52 3.40 -12.46
CA TYR A 344 18.36 2.97 -11.34
C TYR A 344 18.88 1.53 -11.51
N PRO A 345 19.57 1.19 -12.60
CA PRO A 345 19.85 -0.20 -13.00
C PRO A 345 20.79 -0.95 -12.03
N ASN A 346 21.61 -0.21 -11.28
CA ASN A 346 22.58 -0.79 -10.33
C ASN A 346 22.03 -0.90 -8.90
N MET A 347 20.80 -0.48 -8.66
CA MET A 347 20.19 -0.52 -7.34
C MET A 347 19.60 -1.90 -7.06
N LYS A 348 20.16 -2.60 -6.09
CA LYS A 348 19.62 -3.87 -5.58
C LYS A 348 18.61 -3.59 -4.49
N ILE A 349 17.34 -3.79 -4.80
CA ILE A 349 16.26 -3.53 -3.85
C ILE A 349 15.91 -4.80 -3.05
N GLU A 350 15.68 -4.60 -1.75
CA GLU A 350 15.10 -5.57 -0.82
C GLU A 350 13.62 -5.26 -0.64
N VAL A 351 12.78 -6.06 -1.26
CA VAL A 351 11.34 -5.78 -1.25
C VAL A 351 10.69 -6.25 0.05
N ILE A 352 9.84 -5.41 0.60
CA ILE A 352 8.98 -5.72 1.74
C ILE A 352 7.94 -6.76 1.29
N ASP A 353 7.86 -7.89 2.00
CA ASP A 353 6.80 -8.86 1.82
C ASP A 353 5.55 -8.44 2.61
N PRO A 354 4.43 -8.11 1.93
CA PRO A 354 3.23 -7.59 2.60
C PRO A 354 2.58 -8.60 3.56
N VAL A 355 2.68 -9.90 3.27
CA VAL A 355 2.09 -10.96 4.11
C VAL A 355 2.82 -11.01 5.46
N THR A 356 4.14 -11.19 5.42
CA THR A 356 4.97 -11.22 6.64
C THR A 356 4.88 -9.91 7.42
N THR A 357 4.79 -8.78 6.72
CA THR A 357 4.65 -7.46 7.35
C THR A 357 3.33 -7.36 8.12
N MET A 358 2.22 -7.76 7.52
CA MET A 358 0.92 -7.73 8.18
C MET A 358 0.84 -8.70 9.37
N ASP A 359 1.44 -9.89 9.25
CA ASP A 359 1.45 -10.88 10.34
C ASP A 359 2.23 -10.37 11.57
N ASN A 360 3.21 -9.52 11.36
CA ASN A 360 4.07 -8.98 12.41
C ASN A 360 3.87 -7.48 12.68
N PHE A 361 2.83 -6.87 12.10
CA PHE A 361 2.62 -5.43 12.14
C PHE A 361 2.60 -4.87 13.56
N GLY A 362 1.84 -5.49 14.47
CA GLY A 362 1.75 -5.06 15.87
C GLY A 362 3.11 -5.13 16.60
N LYS A 363 3.91 -6.17 16.34
CA LYS A 363 5.27 -6.32 16.90
C LYS A 363 6.16 -5.14 16.48
N TRP A 364 6.19 -4.86 15.18
CA TRP A 364 7.11 -3.88 14.62
C TRP A 364 6.67 -2.44 14.89
N THR A 365 5.37 -2.16 14.87
CA THR A 365 4.83 -0.86 15.29
C THR A 365 5.17 -0.56 16.75
N LYS A 366 4.96 -1.53 17.65
CA LYS A 366 5.33 -1.38 19.06
C LYS A 366 6.83 -1.16 19.24
N SER A 367 7.66 -1.97 18.56
CA SER A 367 9.12 -1.86 18.64
C SER A 367 9.61 -0.51 18.11
N PHE A 368 9.08 -0.04 16.98
CA PHE A 368 9.43 1.25 16.39
C PHE A 368 9.02 2.41 17.33
N ASP A 369 7.81 2.36 17.90
CA ASP A 369 7.35 3.34 18.87
C ASP A 369 8.27 3.42 20.10
N GLU A 370 8.63 2.27 20.68
CA GLU A 370 9.47 2.21 21.86
C GLU A 370 10.93 2.63 21.59
N VAL A 371 11.51 2.23 20.47
CA VAL A 371 12.93 2.48 20.17
C VAL A 371 13.13 3.85 19.53
N VAL A 372 12.26 4.24 18.60
CA VAL A 372 12.44 5.44 17.77
C VAL A 372 11.55 6.59 18.27
N ILE A 373 10.23 6.40 18.27
CA ILE A 373 9.30 7.52 18.45
C ILE A 373 9.37 8.12 19.84
N LYS A 374 9.31 7.30 20.90
CA LYS A 374 9.40 7.78 22.29
C LYS A 374 10.71 8.45 22.64
N ASN A 375 11.77 8.14 21.90
CA ASN A 375 13.12 8.69 22.10
C ASN A 375 13.49 9.72 21.03
N SER A 376 12.57 10.07 20.12
CA SER A 376 12.81 11.08 19.10
C SER A 376 12.65 12.48 19.68
N SER A 377 13.51 13.41 19.25
CA SER A 377 13.31 14.82 19.51
C SER A 377 12.17 15.33 18.64
N SER A 378 10.99 15.52 19.21
CA SER A 378 9.95 16.34 18.62
C SER A 378 10.29 17.81 18.90
N LYS A 379 10.89 18.48 17.95
CA LYS A 379 10.94 19.94 17.92
C LYS A 379 9.99 20.45 16.85
#